data_30121b5ac9d1452119a2a5e8f89cfa8c
#
_entry.id   30121b5ac9d1452119a2a5e8f89cfa8c
#
_cell.length_a   1.000
_cell.length_b   1.000
_cell.length_c   1.000
_cell.angle_alpha   90.00
_cell.angle_beta   90.00
_cell.angle_gamma   90.00
#
_symmetry.space_group_name_H-M   'P 1'
#
loop_
_entity.id
_entity.type
_entity.pdbx_description
1 polymer ?
#
loop_
_entity_poly.entity_id
_entity_poly.type
_entity_poly.pdbx_seq_one_letter_code
_entity_poly.pdbx_strand_id
1 'polypeptide(L)'
;MKAASMSPRPPSALGRSGLRRLGISHCVSGAFVSGAFLTGLLVASLFGTSLPIAAQSASPSQTTSPQPALSTLPNAPGAPAPQRPPSPPPPAAPVTPPPSTPAEQQPAPPPTQNTDQELEQATPGDEGTYTLKTNVNEVNLTFTVTDHHGHFINNLQQQDFALLDDQRAPAQVYSFAQQTNQPLRVGLVIDASTSIRARFKFEQQAATEFLLSILRPRTDRAFIMGFDVTAYVTQGFTNNPDLLETGLNRLKPGGGTALYDAVYHACRDQMLRGVPANAEVRKALILVSDGDDNQSRAYLDDAIKMCQRAETTVFTISTNTSPTRERGDEVLKKMAMATGGNAFYPQRLEDISNEFHRVEEELRSQYSLAYKPADFRADGSFRTIYLTALRGSYVVHARSGYYAPK
;
A
#
# COMPACT_ATOMS: atom_id res chain seq x y z
N MET A 1 -28.41 43.91 52.68
CA MET A 1 -28.04 45.10 51.88
C MET A 1 -27.94 44.59 50.45
N LYS A 2 -28.97 44.71 49.61
CA LYS A 2 -29.31 45.82 48.68
C LYS A 2 -28.04 46.19 47.89
N ALA A 3 -27.91 46.18 46.59
CA ALA A 3 -28.82 46.53 45.48
C ALA A 3 -28.25 45.95 44.20
N ALA A 4 -29.06 45.46 43.27
CA ALA A 4 -29.66 46.13 42.11
C ALA A 4 -28.68 46.26 40.92
N SER A 5 -28.89 45.51 39.84
CA SER A 5 -29.70 45.85 38.66
C SER A 5 -29.05 46.89 37.76
N MET A 6 -28.72 46.47 36.51
CA MET A 6 -29.11 47.24 35.33
C MET A 6 -28.62 46.59 34.05
N SER A 7 -29.60 46.16 33.27
CA SER A 7 -29.53 45.99 31.82
C SER A 7 -29.86 47.33 31.15
N PRO A 8 -29.39 47.58 29.96
CA PRO A 8 -30.24 48.21 28.96
C PRO A 8 -30.30 47.53 27.62
N ARG A 9 -31.47 47.61 27.06
CA ARG A 9 -31.93 47.23 25.72
C ARG A 9 -31.53 48.25 24.63
N PRO A 10 -31.75 47.91 23.38
CA PRO A 10 -31.21 48.59 22.18
C PRO A 10 -32.13 49.74 21.67
N PRO A 11 -31.68 50.45 20.68
CA PRO A 11 -32.63 51.22 19.84
C PRO A 11 -32.73 50.65 18.42
N SER A 12 -33.96 50.74 17.97
CA SER A 12 -34.56 50.41 16.71
C SER A 12 -34.35 51.49 15.62
N ALA A 13 -34.26 51.00 14.38
CA ALA A 13 -35.08 51.31 13.21
C ALA A 13 -34.90 52.67 12.45
N LEU A 14 -35.02 52.50 11.16
CA LEU A 14 -35.56 53.35 10.11
C LEU A 14 -34.58 54.00 9.12
N GLY A 15 -34.84 53.69 7.85
CA GLY A 15 -34.30 54.39 6.71
C GLY A 15 -34.53 53.67 5.37
N ARG A 16 -35.74 53.88 4.85
CA ARG A 16 -36.20 53.46 3.50
C ARG A 16 -35.51 54.23 2.40
N SER A 17 -35.55 53.57 1.25
CA SER A 17 -35.79 54.09 -0.10
C SER A 17 -34.63 54.14 -1.08
N GLY A 18 -34.91 53.57 -2.26
CA GLY A 18 -34.12 53.79 -3.46
C GLY A 18 -34.27 52.70 -4.52
N LEU A 19 -35.50 52.52 -5.06
CA LEU A 19 -35.71 51.89 -6.37
C LEU A 19 -34.95 52.66 -7.45
N ARG A 20 -34.23 51.96 -8.32
CA ARG A 20 -34.24 52.25 -9.76
C ARG A 20 -34.03 50.97 -10.57
N ARG A 21 -35.10 50.61 -11.26
CA ARG A 21 -35.10 49.76 -12.47
C ARG A 21 -34.62 50.63 -13.65
N LEU A 22 -33.95 49.97 -14.57
CA LEU A 22 -33.94 50.19 -16.03
C LEU A 22 -32.92 49.13 -16.51
N GLY A 23 -33.17 48.18 -17.33
CA GLY A 23 -34.10 48.08 -18.45
C GLY A 23 -33.34 47.77 -19.71
N ILE A 24 -33.75 46.64 -20.33
CA ILE A 24 -33.74 46.41 -21.78
C ILE A 24 -32.37 46.02 -22.38
N SER A 25 -32.17 44.78 -22.75
CA SER A 25 -32.57 44.09 -24.00
C SER A 25 -31.53 44.31 -25.11
N HIS A 26 -30.95 43.26 -25.63
CA HIS A 26 -31.19 42.83 -26.99
C HIS A 26 -30.41 41.53 -27.29
N CYS A 27 -31.15 40.58 -27.75
CA CYS A 27 -30.80 39.53 -28.66
C CYS A 27 -29.95 39.99 -29.83
N VAL A 28 -28.92 39.25 -30.22
CA VAL A 28 -28.62 39.00 -31.63
C VAL A 28 -28.18 37.53 -31.81
N SER A 29 -29.00 36.87 -32.54
CA SER A 29 -28.73 35.64 -33.29
C SER A 29 -27.70 35.90 -34.38
N GLY A 30 -26.91 34.89 -34.70
CA GLY A 30 -26.08 34.85 -35.90
C GLY A 30 -25.25 33.59 -35.85
N ALA A 31 -25.70 32.57 -36.33
CA ALA A 31 -25.74 32.00 -37.68
C ALA A 31 -24.48 31.16 -38.01
N PHE A 32 -24.74 29.92 -38.20
CA PHE A 32 -24.00 28.89 -38.92
C PHE A 32 -23.16 29.42 -40.08
N VAL A 33 -21.89 28.94 -40.19
CA VAL A 33 -21.26 28.72 -41.49
C VAL A 33 -20.56 27.39 -41.48
N SER A 34 -21.19 26.45 -42.16
CA SER A 34 -20.57 25.28 -42.78
C SER A 34 -19.65 25.74 -43.90
N GLY A 35 -18.44 25.26 -43.94
CA GLY A 35 -17.49 25.45 -45.01
C GLY A 35 -16.74 24.14 -45.28
N ALA A 36 -17.36 23.30 -46.09
CA ALA A 36 -16.67 22.22 -46.77
C ALA A 36 -15.90 22.83 -47.97
N PHE A 37 -14.63 22.54 -48.07
CA PHE A 37 -13.91 22.68 -49.34
C PHE A 37 -13.09 21.40 -49.61
N LEU A 38 -13.44 20.88 -50.71
CA LEU A 38 -12.96 19.76 -51.47
C LEU A 38 -11.71 20.15 -52.27
N THR A 39 -10.89 19.11 -52.53
CA THR A 39 -10.05 18.90 -53.71
C THR A 39 -8.78 19.73 -53.90
N GLY A 40 -7.71 18.95 -54.11
CA GLY A 40 -6.45 19.41 -54.68
C GLY A 40 -5.46 18.25 -54.85
N LEU A 41 -5.77 17.35 -55.75
CA LEU A 41 -4.90 16.31 -56.31
C LEU A 41 -3.84 17.00 -57.18
N LEU A 42 -2.54 16.79 -56.91
CA LEU A 42 -1.51 17.03 -57.92
C LEU A 42 -0.44 15.95 -57.86
N VAL A 43 -0.50 15.12 -58.84
CA VAL A 43 0.47 14.11 -59.24
C VAL A 43 1.64 14.79 -59.92
N ALA A 44 2.83 14.49 -59.47
CA ALA A 44 4.04 14.73 -60.27
C ALA A 44 4.95 13.51 -60.17
N SER A 45 4.85 12.70 -61.18
CA SER A 45 5.79 11.66 -61.52
C SER A 45 7.10 12.25 -62.05
N LEU A 46 8.23 11.79 -61.51
CA LEU A 46 9.48 11.87 -62.26
C LEU A 46 10.27 10.56 -62.05
N PHE A 47 10.42 9.93 -63.17
CA PHE A 47 11.25 8.76 -63.46
C PHE A 47 12.71 9.02 -63.17
N GLY A 48 13.41 8.06 -62.55
CA GLY A 48 14.85 8.07 -62.41
C GLY A 48 15.40 6.67 -62.16
N THR A 49 15.60 5.97 -63.20
CA THR A 49 16.51 4.86 -63.57
C THR A 49 17.24 4.13 -62.46
N SER A 50 16.93 2.88 -62.38
CA SER A 50 17.64 1.75 -61.72
C SER A 50 18.94 1.37 -62.47
N LEU A 51 19.99 1.15 -61.71
CA LEU A 51 21.10 0.26 -62.14
C LEU A 51 21.38 -0.75 -61.01
N PRO A 52 21.56 -2.03 -61.32
CA PRO A 52 21.91 -3.04 -60.31
C PRO A 52 23.41 -3.11 -60.13
N ILE A 53 23.86 -3.04 -58.90
CA ILE A 53 25.25 -3.43 -58.55
C ILE A 53 25.22 -4.83 -57.95
N ALA A 54 26.00 -5.68 -58.59
CA ALA A 54 26.16 -7.09 -58.30
C ALA A 54 26.69 -7.35 -56.89
N ALA A 55 26.06 -8.31 -56.22
CA ALA A 55 26.60 -8.89 -55.00
C ALA A 55 27.86 -9.70 -55.32
N GLN A 56 28.97 -9.33 -54.70
CA GLN A 56 30.14 -10.22 -54.54
C GLN A 56 30.17 -10.70 -53.06
N SER A 57 29.93 -11.98 -52.93
CA SER A 57 30.17 -12.73 -51.72
C SER A 57 31.70 -12.86 -51.48
N ALA A 58 32.19 -12.27 -50.41
CA ALA A 58 33.53 -12.54 -49.88
C ALA A 58 33.35 -13.13 -48.48
N SER A 59 33.66 -14.42 -48.37
CA SER A 59 33.87 -15.12 -47.11
C SER A 59 35.12 -14.56 -46.40
N PRO A 60 35.06 -14.25 -45.09
CA PRO A 60 36.27 -13.92 -44.37
C PRO A 60 37.01 -15.21 -43.97
N SER A 61 38.24 -15.26 -44.34
CA SER A 61 39.26 -16.26 -44.00
C SER A 61 39.42 -16.32 -42.47
N GLN A 62 39.53 -17.52 -41.95
CA GLN A 62 39.91 -17.82 -40.58
C GLN A 62 41.35 -17.38 -40.36
N THR A 63 41.56 -16.40 -39.51
CA THR A 63 42.87 -16.05 -38.98
C THR A 63 43.06 -16.84 -37.69
N THR A 64 43.88 -17.88 -37.77
CA THR A 64 44.43 -18.63 -36.63
C THR A 64 45.36 -17.73 -35.84
N SER A 65 44.98 -17.37 -34.62
CA SER A 65 45.85 -16.77 -33.61
C SER A 65 46.74 -17.86 -33.01
N PRO A 66 48.03 -17.62 -32.88
CA PRO A 66 48.93 -18.59 -32.25
C PRO A 66 48.70 -18.63 -30.73
N GLN A 67 48.52 -19.84 -30.22
CA GLN A 67 48.48 -20.18 -28.81
C GLN A 67 49.90 -19.98 -28.20
N PRO A 68 50.03 -19.23 -27.08
CA PRO A 68 51.32 -19.16 -26.41
C PRO A 68 51.60 -20.47 -25.67
N ALA A 69 52.84 -20.94 -25.85
CA ALA A 69 53.37 -22.14 -25.24
C ALA A 69 53.32 -22.08 -23.70
N LEU A 70 52.89 -23.19 -23.09
CA LEU A 70 52.98 -23.42 -21.66
C LEU A 70 54.45 -23.34 -21.22
N SER A 71 54.81 -22.28 -20.52
CA SER A 71 56.04 -22.22 -19.72
C SER A 71 55.81 -23.01 -18.43
N THR A 72 56.60 -24.04 -18.28
CA THR A 72 56.74 -24.85 -17.07
C THR A 72 57.13 -23.99 -15.88
N LEU A 73 56.25 -23.83 -14.90
CA LEU A 73 56.55 -23.29 -13.58
C LEU A 73 56.99 -24.44 -12.64
N PRO A 74 58.00 -24.20 -11.80
CA PRO A 74 58.50 -25.24 -10.89
C PRO A 74 57.51 -25.55 -9.76
N ASN A 75 57.46 -26.82 -9.37
CA ASN A 75 56.69 -27.39 -8.28
C ASN A 75 56.81 -26.59 -6.97
N ALA A 76 55.68 -26.08 -6.48
CA ALA A 76 55.53 -25.62 -5.11
C ALA A 76 55.27 -26.82 -4.16
N PRO A 77 55.77 -26.80 -2.92
CA PRO A 77 55.62 -27.92 -2.00
C PRO A 77 54.18 -28.02 -1.49
N GLY A 78 53.73 -29.28 -1.40
CA GLY A 78 52.48 -29.86 -0.98
C GLY A 78 51.53 -29.02 -0.14
N ALA A 79 50.35 -28.73 -0.71
CA ALA A 79 49.19 -28.37 0.04
C ALA A 79 48.59 -29.64 0.71
N PRO A 80 48.19 -29.59 1.97
CA PRO A 80 47.50 -30.72 2.63
C PRO A 80 46.16 -31.01 1.97
N ALA A 81 45.86 -32.30 1.82
CA ALA A 81 44.59 -32.79 1.27
C ALA A 81 43.38 -32.25 2.02
N PRO A 82 42.26 -31.93 1.34
CA PRO A 82 41.05 -31.47 2.00
C PRO A 82 40.52 -32.57 2.91
N GLN A 83 40.39 -32.22 4.19
CA GLN A 83 39.75 -33.10 5.18
C GLN A 83 38.25 -33.22 4.89
N ARG A 84 37.77 -34.45 4.81
CA ARG A 84 36.40 -34.79 4.66
C ARG A 84 35.64 -34.26 5.88
N PRO A 85 34.47 -33.58 5.72
CA PRO A 85 33.68 -33.13 6.85
C PRO A 85 33.18 -34.31 7.69
N PRO A 86 33.10 -34.18 9.00
CA PRO A 86 32.63 -35.25 9.88
C PRO A 86 31.18 -35.65 9.56
N SER A 87 30.91 -36.92 9.54
CA SER A 87 29.59 -37.49 9.34
C SER A 87 28.63 -37.00 10.44
N PRO A 88 27.37 -36.72 10.10
CA PRO A 88 26.37 -36.36 11.13
C PRO A 88 26.15 -37.51 12.11
N PRO A 89 25.86 -37.19 13.39
CA PRO A 89 25.58 -38.22 14.40
C PRO A 89 24.33 -39.03 14.03
N PRO A 90 24.23 -40.30 14.42
CA PRO A 90 23.07 -41.14 14.15
C PRO A 90 21.83 -40.56 14.85
N PRO A 91 20.63 -40.74 14.29
CA PRO A 91 19.38 -40.28 14.91
C PRO A 91 19.16 -40.98 16.27
N ALA A 92 18.79 -40.18 17.26
CA ALA A 92 18.47 -40.67 18.60
C ALA A 92 17.30 -41.66 18.53
N ALA A 93 17.42 -42.76 19.23
CA ALA A 93 16.37 -43.76 19.37
C ALA A 93 15.09 -43.16 19.98
N PRO A 94 13.90 -43.63 19.60
CA PRO A 94 12.65 -43.11 20.14
C PRO A 94 12.57 -43.42 21.63
N VAL A 95 12.38 -42.36 22.43
CA VAL A 95 12.13 -42.46 23.87
C VAL A 95 10.70 -42.91 24.05
N THR A 96 10.50 -44.11 24.58
CA THR A 96 9.19 -44.60 25.02
C THR A 96 8.71 -43.79 26.23
N PRO A 97 7.49 -43.30 26.25
CA PRO A 97 6.92 -42.63 27.42
C PRO A 97 6.65 -43.66 28.55
N PRO A 98 6.77 -43.26 29.84
CA PRO A 98 6.46 -44.14 30.96
C PRO A 98 4.97 -44.50 31.00
N PRO A 99 4.60 -45.67 31.59
CA PRO A 99 3.22 -46.12 31.63
C PRO A 99 2.36 -45.25 32.52
N SER A 100 1.23 -44.81 31.96
CA SER A 100 0.20 -44.04 32.64
C SER A 100 -0.49 -44.88 33.71
N THR A 101 -0.58 -44.34 34.89
CA THR A 101 -1.37 -44.87 36.00
C THR A 101 -2.86 -44.84 35.64
N PRO A 102 -3.68 -45.86 36.00
CA PRO A 102 -5.09 -45.89 35.67
C PRO A 102 -5.84 -44.76 36.40
N ALA A 103 -6.52 -43.88 35.65
CA ALA A 103 -7.46 -42.93 36.20
C ALA A 103 -8.76 -43.64 36.59
N GLU A 104 -9.14 -43.43 37.83
CA GLU A 104 -10.37 -43.86 38.50
C GLU A 104 -11.59 -43.35 37.70
N GLN A 105 -12.47 -44.27 37.33
CA GLN A 105 -13.70 -44.00 36.61
C GLN A 105 -14.70 -43.27 37.52
N GLN A 106 -15.04 -42.05 37.22
CA GLN A 106 -16.21 -41.37 37.77
C GLN A 106 -17.45 -41.75 36.95
N PRO A 107 -18.59 -42.07 37.60
CA PRO A 107 -19.81 -42.48 36.91
C PRO A 107 -20.47 -41.35 36.14
N ALA A 108 -20.97 -41.68 34.95
CA ALA A 108 -21.71 -40.76 34.07
C ALA A 108 -23.05 -40.33 34.72
N PRO A 109 -23.46 -39.06 34.57
CA PRO A 109 -24.79 -38.61 34.96
C PRO A 109 -25.87 -39.11 33.97
N PRO A 110 -27.11 -39.34 34.44
CA PRO A 110 -28.21 -39.85 33.61
C PRO A 110 -28.75 -38.82 32.61
N PRO A 111 -29.42 -39.25 31.52
CA PRO A 111 -29.96 -38.36 30.51
C PRO A 111 -31.17 -37.59 31.05
N THR A 112 -31.08 -36.25 30.94
CA THR A 112 -32.20 -35.38 31.25
C THR A 112 -33.04 -35.14 30.01
N GLN A 113 -34.33 -35.42 30.13
CA GLN A 113 -35.39 -35.22 29.17
C GLN A 113 -35.67 -33.71 28.97
N ASN A 114 -36.00 -33.36 27.73
CA ASN A 114 -36.60 -32.09 27.38
C ASN A 114 -37.86 -31.82 28.16
N THR A 115 -37.96 -30.63 28.74
CA THR A 115 -39.27 -30.01 29.08
C THR A 115 -39.16 -28.52 28.87
N ASP A 116 -39.99 -28.04 27.97
CA ASP A 116 -40.31 -26.63 27.80
C ASP A 116 -40.91 -26.04 29.08
N GLN A 117 -40.74 -24.73 29.22
CA GLN A 117 -41.30 -23.79 30.18
C GLN A 117 -40.43 -23.49 31.41
N GLU A 118 -39.96 -22.26 31.50
CA GLU A 118 -40.54 -21.25 32.38
C GLU A 118 -39.69 -19.98 32.37
N LEU A 119 -40.36 -18.88 32.07
CA LEU A 119 -39.89 -17.54 32.40
C LEU A 119 -39.93 -17.39 33.92
N GLU A 120 -38.80 -17.30 34.62
CA GLU A 120 -38.82 -16.66 35.94
C GLU A 120 -37.51 -15.93 36.29
N GLN A 121 -37.68 -14.67 36.54
CA GLN A 121 -37.00 -13.78 37.47
C GLN A 121 -35.49 -13.79 37.54
N ALA A 122 -34.91 -12.83 36.84
CA ALA A 122 -33.53 -12.42 37.05
C ALA A 122 -33.40 -11.68 38.38
N THR A 123 -32.60 -12.23 39.30
CA THR A 123 -32.07 -11.53 40.45
C THR A 123 -30.98 -10.55 40.01
N PRO A 124 -30.93 -9.31 40.50
CA PRO A 124 -29.90 -8.36 40.16
C PRO A 124 -28.64 -8.66 40.98
N GLY A 125 -27.56 -9.13 40.29
CA GLY A 125 -26.28 -9.36 40.96
C GLY A 125 -25.27 -10.19 40.21
N ASP A 126 -25.20 -10.12 38.88
CA ASP A 126 -24.00 -10.63 38.18
C ASP A 126 -23.78 -9.77 36.93
N GLU A 127 -22.79 -8.88 36.99
CA GLU A 127 -22.31 -8.15 35.81
C GLU A 127 -21.60 -9.10 34.88
N GLY A 128 -22.33 -10.02 34.30
CA GLY A 128 -21.88 -10.84 33.19
C GLY A 128 -21.68 -9.95 31.98
N THR A 129 -20.42 -9.66 31.65
CA THR A 129 -20.04 -9.05 30.39
C THR A 129 -20.51 -9.93 29.24
N TYR A 130 -21.71 -9.66 28.72
CA TYR A 130 -22.19 -10.31 27.50
C TYR A 130 -21.37 -9.81 26.33
N THR A 131 -20.37 -10.57 25.94
CA THR A 131 -19.68 -10.33 24.67
C THR A 131 -20.63 -10.76 23.54
N LEU A 132 -21.45 -9.85 23.07
CA LEU A 132 -22.19 -10.01 21.83
C LEU A 132 -21.15 -10.12 20.69
N LYS A 133 -20.84 -11.33 20.29
CA LYS A 133 -20.15 -11.58 19.01
C LYS A 133 -21.16 -11.31 17.89
N THR A 134 -21.35 -10.06 17.57
CA THR A 134 -22.06 -9.67 16.35
C THR A 134 -21.10 -9.98 15.20
N ASN A 135 -21.41 -10.98 14.39
CA ASN A 135 -20.78 -11.13 13.07
C ASN A 135 -21.27 -9.95 12.23
N VAL A 136 -20.60 -8.84 12.36
CA VAL A 136 -20.90 -7.66 11.54
C VAL A 136 -20.29 -7.92 10.19
N ASN A 137 -21.13 -8.13 9.18
CA ASN A 137 -20.75 -8.17 7.79
C ASN A 137 -20.41 -6.74 7.33
N GLU A 138 -19.35 -6.20 7.90
CA GLU A 138 -18.93 -4.82 7.73
C GLU A 138 -17.62 -4.75 6.95
N VAL A 139 -17.57 -3.85 6.00
CA VAL A 139 -16.36 -3.50 5.26
C VAL A 139 -15.92 -2.12 5.67
N ASN A 140 -14.71 -2.04 6.21
CA ASN A 140 -14.05 -0.79 6.55
C ASN A 140 -13.18 -0.34 5.38
N LEU A 141 -13.47 0.83 4.81
CA LEU A 141 -12.77 1.44 3.71
C LEU A 141 -12.07 2.71 4.16
N THR A 142 -10.76 2.73 4.07
CA THR A 142 -9.95 3.93 4.28
C THR A 142 -9.53 4.50 2.94
N PHE A 143 -9.60 5.82 2.78
CA PHE A 143 -9.28 6.50 1.53
C PHE A 143 -8.85 7.94 1.76
N THR A 144 -8.20 8.55 0.78
CA THR A 144 -7.85 9.97 0.75
C THR A 144 -8.47 10.64 -0.46
N VAL A 145 -8.59 11.94 -0.39
CA VAL A 145 -9.15 12.76 -1.48
C VAL A 145 -8.21 13.93 -1.76
N THR A 146 -7.86 14.10 -3.02
CA THR A 146 -7.03 15.22 -3.45
C THR A 146 -7.72 16.03 -4.54
N ASP A 147 -7.29 17.28 -4.71
CA ASP A 147 -7.58 18.04 -5.91
C ASP A 147 -6.65 17.61 -7.07
N HIS A 148 -6.80 18.24 -8.22
CA HIS A 148 -5.96 17.98 -9.39
C HIS A 148 -4.51 18.47 -9.25
N HIS A 149 -4.22 19.26 -8.20
CA HIS A 149 -2.86 19.67 -7.82
C HIS A 149 -2.21 18.73 -6.79
N GLY A 150 -2.98 17.76 -6.27
CA GLY A 150 -2.53 16.83 -5.25
C GLY A 150 -2.66 17.31 -3.82
N HIS A 151 -3.36 18.44 -3.56
CA HIS A 151 -3.64 18.88 -2.20
C HIS A 151 -4.78 18.09 -1.60
N PHE A 152 -4.64 17.68 -0.35
CA PHE A 152 -5.66 16.92 0.37
C PHE A 152 -6.88 17.77 0.66
N ILE A 153 -8.06 17.23 0.35
CA ILE A 153 -9.35 17.85 0.61
C ILE A 153 -9.89 17.28 1.91
N ASN A 154 -10.06 18.15 2.88
CA ASN A 154 -10.61 17.85 4.19
C ASN A 154 -12.07 18.36 4.28
N ASN A 155 -12.82 17.92 5.29
CA ASN A 155 -14.19 18.36 5.58
C ASN A 155 -15.26 17.93 4.56
N LEU A 156 -15.00 16.87 3.78
CA LEU A 156 -16.02 16.23 2.97
C LEU A 156 -16.96 15.39 3.86
N GLN A 157 -18.18 15.20 3.38
CA GLN A 157 -19.22 14.43 4.07
C GLN A 157 -19.59 13.19 3.26
N GLN A 158 -20.23 12.22 3.90
CA GLN A 158 -20.67 10.98 3.25
C GLN A 158 -21.46 11.24 1.95
N GLN A 159 -22.31 12.25 1.92
CA GLN A 159 -23.13 12.62 0.77
C GLN A 159 -22.34 13.16 -0.43
N ASP A 160 -21.06 13.47 -0.24
CA ASP A 160 -20.18 13.93 -1.32
C ASP A 160 -19.58 12.77 -2.12
N PHE A 161 -19.92 11.51 -1.77
CA PHE A 161 -19.38 10.31 -2.37
C PHE A 161 -20.45 9.37 -2.92
N ALA A 162 -20.09 8.66 -4.00
CA ALA A 162 -20.81 7.48 -4.47
C ALA A 162 -19.92 6.25 -4.31
N LEU A 163 -20.46 5.22 -3.65
CA LEU A 163 -19.78 3.94 -3.40
C LEU A 163 -20.52 2.80 -4.10
N LEU A 164 -19.77 1.96 -4.80
CA LEU A 164 -20.23 0.68 -5.32
C LEU A 164 -19.32 -0.45 -4.82
N ASP A 165 -19.93 -1.54 -4.38
CA ASP A 165 -19.30 -2.81 -4.01
C ASP A 165 -19.83 -3.87 -4.97
N ASP A 166 -18.95 -4.48 -5.78
CA ASP A 166 -19.33 -5.36 -6.89
C ASP A 166 -20.45 -4.77 -7.74
N GLN A 167 -20.31 -3.50 -8.14
CA GLN A 167 -21.23 -2.73 -8.97
C GLN A 167 -22.61 -2.47 -8.33
N ARG A 168 -22.77 -2.71 -7.04
CA ARG A 168 -24.00 -2.45 -6.28
C ARG A 168 -23.78 -1.40 -5.20
N ALA A 169 -24.77 -0.57 -4.97
CA ALA A 169 -24.73 0.33 -3.81
C ALA A 169 -24.72 -0.50 -2.52
N PRO A 170 -24.05 -0.05 -1.45
CA PRO A 170 -24.08 -0.73 -0.16
C PRO A 170 -25.50 -0.78 0.40
N ALA A 171 -25.83 -1.85 1.15
CA ALA A 171 -27.14 -1.95 1.81
C ALA A 171 -27.31 -0.87 2.89
N GLN A 172 -26.21 -0.53 3.58
CA GLN A 172 -26.19 0.47 4.63
C GLN A 172 -24.77 1.01 4.82
N VAL A 173 -24.66 2.30 5.09
CA VAL A 173 -23.42 2.92 5.61
C VAL A 173 -23.60 3.11 7.11
N TYR A 174 -22.68 2.56 7.89
CA TYR A 174 -22.72 2.62 9.35
C TYR A 174 -22.04 3.85 9.90
N SER A 175 -20.88 4.20 9.33
CA SER A 175 -20.11 5.35 9.77
C SER A 175 -19.32 5.98 8.63
N PHE A 176 -19.12 7.27 8.75
CA PHE A 176 -18.24 8.06 7.92
C PHE A 176 -17.51 9.06 8.82
N ALA A 177 -16.21 9.05 8.83
CA ALA A 177 -15.42 9.95 9.66
C ALA A 177 -14.09 10.31 9.00
N GLN A 178 -13.62 11.51 9.26
CA GLN A 178 -12.22 11.86 8.99
C GLN A 178 -11.35 11.28 10.11
N GLN A 179 -10.43 10.41 9.75
CA GLN A 179 -9.62 9.66 10.70
C GLN A 179 -8.22 10.28 10.81
N THR A 180 -7.98 11.06 11.85
CA THR A 180 -6.67 11.69 12.09
C THR A 180 -5.87 11.00 13.20
N ASN A 181 -6.50 10.16 14.03
CA ASN A 181 -5.93 9.71 15.31
C ASN A 181 -5.75 8.20 15.48
N GLN A 182 -6.07 7.38 14.50
CA GLN A 182 -5.85 5.93 14.62
C GLN A 182 -4.35 5.61 14.77
N PRO A 183 -4.00 4.63 15.64
CA PRO A 183 -2.63 4.14 15.74
C PRO A 183 -2.10 3.60 14.42
N LEU A 184 -0.85 3.90 14.09
CA LEU A 184 -0.22 3.45 12.87
C LEU A 184 0.64 2.19 13.10
N ARG A 185 0.61 1.31 12.10
CA ARG A 185 1.58 0.23 11.90
C ARG A 185 2.24 0.45 10.55
N VAL A 186 3.46 0.95 10.59
CA VAL A 186 4.20 1.36 9.39
C VAL A 186 5.28 0.35 9.10
N GLY A 187 5.31 -0.16 7.88
CA GLY A 187 6.44 -0.92 7.35
C GLY A 187 7.25 -0.05 6.42
N LEU A 188 8.53 0.09 6.67
CA LEU A 188 9.44 0.72 5.75
C LEU A 188 10.24 -0.37 5.04
N VAL A 189 10.02 -0.51 3.74
CA VAL A 189 10.64 -1.53 2.89
C VAL A 189 11.54 -0.83 1.89
N ILE A 190 12.84 -1.05 2.04
CA ILE A 190 13.87 -0.32 1.28
C ILE A 190 14.61 -1.30 0.38
N ASP A 191 14.69 -0.93 -0.86
CA ASP A 191 15.56 -1.57 -1.83
C ASP A 191 17.01 -1.47 -1.35
N ALA A 192 17.68 -2.60 -1.31
CA ALA A 192 19.10 -2.69 -1.00
C ALA A 192 19.87 -3.35 -2.15
N SER A 193 19.38 -3.27 -3.38
CA SER A 193 20.03 -3.80 -4.57
C SER A 193 21.28 -3.01 -4.96
N THR A 194 22.04 -3.56 -5.88
CA THR A 194 23.29 -2.91 -6.33
C THR A 194 23.03 -1.59 -7.06
N SER A 195 21.90 -1.44 -7.74
CA SER A 195 21.55 -0.25 -8.53
C SER A 195 21.48 1.04 -7.70
N ILE A 196 21.04 0.94 -6.42
CA ILE A 196 20.84 2.10 -5.56
C ILE A 196 22.07 2.50 -4.72
N ARG A 197 23.18 1.78 -4.81
CA ARG A 197 24.37 1.96 -3.94
C ARG A 197 24.85 3.40 -3.81
N ALA A 198 24.83 4.16 -4.90
CA ALA A 198 25.32 5.54 -4.91
C ALA A 198 24.47 6.52 -4.09
N ARG A 199 23.17 6.23 -3.95
CA ARG A 199 22.15 7.08 -3.30
C ARG A 199 21.64 6.53 -1.97
N PHE A 200 22.04 5.31 -1.63
CA PHE A 200 21.54 4.56 -0.48
C PHE A 200 21.64 5.30 0.87
N LYS A 201 22.77 5.99 1.11
CA LYS A 201 22.92 6.78 2.35
C LYS A 201 21.92 7.94 2.45
N PHE A 202 21.62 8.54 1.33
CA PHE A 202 20.65 9.62 1.27
C PHE A 202 19.23 9.11 1.56
N GLU A 203 18.88 7.97 0.97
CA GLU A 203 17.60 7.29 1.21
C GLU A 203 17.47 6.87 2.69
N GLN A 204 18.54 6.33 3.29
CA GLN A 204 18.55 6.00 4.73
C GLN A 204 18.31 7.23 5.61
N GLN A 205 18.94 8.35 5.31
CA GLN A 205 18.77 9.59 6.08
C GLN A 205 17.34 10.11 5.95
N ALA A 206 16.82 10.23 4.73
CA ALA A 206 15.43 10.67 4.50
C ALA A 206 14.42 9.75 5.19
N ALA A 207 14.66 8.44 5.15
CA ALA A 207 13.84 7.44 5.84
C ALA A 207 13.89 7.59 7.38
N THR A 208 15.04 7.92 7.94
CA THR A 208 15.17 8.20 9.38
C THR A 208 14.38 9.43 9.77
N GLU A 209 14.54 10.54 9.04
CA GLU A 209 13.79 11.78 9.26
C GLU A 209 12.28 11.55 9.21
N PHE A 210 11.81 10.80 8.20
CA PHE A 210 10.41 10.42 8.06
C PHE A 210 9.88 9.64 9.28
N LEU A 211 10.60 8.60 9.73
CA LEU A 211 10.15 7.81 10.87
C LEU A 211 10.07 8.62 12.16
N LEU A 212 10.99 9.57 12.34
CA LEU A 212 10.98 10.48 13.48
C LEU A 212 9.80 11.46 13.43
N SER A 213 9.38 11.89 12.23
CA SER A 213 8.28 12.84 12.07
C SER A 213 6.91 12.16 12.22
N ILE A 214 6.74 10.96 11.60
CA ILE A 214 5.42 10.34 11.51
C ILE A 214 5.00 9.59 12.76
N LEU A 215 5.93 8.97 13.50
CA LEU A 215 5.59 8.07 14.59
C LEU A 215 5.24 8.81 15.90
N ARG A 216 4.05 8.53 16.40
CA ARG A 216 3.64 8.94 17.76
C ARG A 216 4.17 7.93 18.78
N PRO A 217 4.98 8.35 19.76
CA PRO A 217 5.73 7.43 20.63
C PRO A 217 4.89 6.42 21.41
N ARG A 218 3.61 6.73 21.70
CA ARG A 218 2.76 5.87 22.54
C ARG A 218 1.92 4.88 21.76
N THR A 219 1.54 5.20 20.52
CA THR A 219 0.52 4.46 19.78
C THR A 219 1.06 3.80 18.52
N ASP A 220 2.01 4.44 17.85
CA ASP A 220 2.47 4.02 16.55
C ASP A 220 3.69 3.11 16.68
N ARG A 221 3.85 2.21 15.73
CA ARG A 221 5.02 1.32 15.64
C ARG A 221 5.42 1.15 14.20
N ALA A 222 6.72 1.01 13.97
CA ALA A 222 7.26 0.70 12.66
C ALA A 222 8.17 -0.51 12.68
N PHE A 223 8.32 -1.17 11.55
CA PHE A 223 9.37 -2.15 11.28
C PHE A 223 10.19 -1.73 10.06
N ILE A 224 11.42 -2.23 9.99
CA ILE A 224 12.33 -1.99 8.86
C ILE A 224 12.63 -3.32 8.19
N MET A 225 12.48 -3.34 6.88
CA MET A 225 12.82 -4.47 6.01
C MET A 225 13.67 -3.97 4.85
N GLY A 226 14.74 -4.68 4.55
CA GLY A 226 15.50 -4.51 3.32
C GLY A 226 15.26 -5.68 2.38
N PHE A 227 15.55 -5.46 1.11
CA PHE A 227 15.59 -6.54 0.14
C PHE A 227 16.66 -6.32 -0.90
N ASP A 228 17.29 -7.41 -1.28
CA ASP A 228 18.21 -7.55 -2.39
C ASP A 228 17.82 -8.82 -3.17
N VAL A 229 18.60 -9.88 -3.18
CA VAL A 229 18.21 -11.21 -3.69
C VAL A 229 17.16 -11.89 -2.80
N THR A 230 17.01 -11.43 -1.57
CA THR A 230 16.01 -11.89 -0.59
C THR A 230 15.51 -10.74 0.27
N ALA A 231 14.32 -10.91 0.83
CA ALA A 231 13.77 -9.96 1.79
C ALA A 231 14.17 -10.34 3.23
N TYR A 232 14.57 -9.36 4.04
CA TYR A 232 14.99 -9.56 5.43
C TYR A 232 14.59 -8.41 6.33
N VAL A 233 14.10 -8.72 7.54
CA VAL A 233 13.72 -7.73 8.55
C VAL A 233 14.96 -7.39 9.37
N THR A 234 15.35 -6.12 9.37
CA THR A 234 16.47 -5.63 10.19
C THR A 234 16.01 -5.12 11.54
N GLN A 235 14.74 -4.67 11.64
CA GLN A 235 14.11 -4.26 12.88
C GLN A 235 12.61 -4.62 12.84
N GLY A 236 12.15 -5.43 13.79
CA GLY A 236 10.72 -5.72 13.99
C GLY A 236 9.96 -4.52 14.55
N PHE A 237 8.63 -4.65 14.69
CA PHE A 237 7.78 -3.55 15.18
C PHE A 237 8.25 -2.96 16.51
N THR A 238 8.60 -1.69 16.47
CA THR A 238 8.98 -0.90 17.65
C THR A 238 8.52 0.56 17.50
N ASN A 239 8.41 1.26 18.61
CA ASN A 239 8.22 2.70 18.65
C ASN A 239 9.48 3.43 19.13
N ASN A 240 10.58 2.72 19.31
CA ASN A 240 11.86 3.29 19.72
C ASN A 240 12.63 3.79 18.49
N PRO A 241 12.87 5.10 18.36
CA PRO A 241 13.59 5.68 17.23
C PRO A 241 15.00 5.14 17.06
N ASP A 242 15.74 4.93 18.15
CA ASP A 242 17.14 4.46 18.10
C ASP A 242 17.23 3.03 17.52
N LEU A 243 16.24 2.19 17.84
CA LEU A 243 16.16 0.84 17.27
C LEU A 243 15.82 0.87 15.79
N LEU A 244 14.93 1.79 15.37
CA LEU A 244 14.60 1.97 13.96
C LEU A 244 15.78 2.50 13.15
N GLU A 245 16.48 3.49 13.66
CA GLU A 245 17.72 4.00 13.06
C GLU A 245 18.78 2.90 12.97
N THR A 246 18.97 2.13 14.04
CA THR A 246 19.87 0.97 14.03
C THR A 246 19.45 -0.04 12.96
N GLY A 247 18.15 -0.30 12.81
CA GLY A 247 17.61 -1.18 11.77
C GLY A 247 17.93 -0.68 10.36
N LEU A 248 17.74 0.61 10.11
CA LEU A 248 18.10 1.25 8.84
C LEU A 248 19.61 1.13 8.55
N ASN A 249 20.45 1.40 9.55
CA ASN A 249 21.90 1.36 9.42
C ASN A 249 22.46 -0.07 9.21
N ARG A 250 21.68 -1.12 9.48
CA ARG A 250 22.02 -2.52 9.16
C ARG A 250 21.79 -2.89 7.70
N LEU A 251 21.00 -2.13 6.96
CA LEU A 251 20.81 -2.36 5.55
C LEU A 251 22.11 -2.11 4.78
N LYS A 252 22.45 -3.00 3.85
CA LYS A 252 23.67 -2.90 3.06
C LYS A 252 23.34 -3.17 1.59
N PRO A 253 23.71 -2.26 0.68
CA PRO A 253 23.49 -2.47 -0.74
C PRO A 253 24.27 -3.64 -1.30
N GLY A 254 23.60 -4.53 -2.02
CA GLY A 254 24.21 -5.68 -2.69
C GLY A 254 23.19 -6.53 -3.42
N GLY A 255 23.66 -7.39 -4.31
CA GLY A 255 22.82 -8.39 -4.97
C GLY A 255 21.85 -7.88 -6.03
N GLY A 256 20.84 -8.69 -6.30
CA GLY A 256 19.73 -8.41 -7.22
C GLY A 256 18.55 -7.73 -6.52
N THR A 257 17.33 -7.90 -7.05
CA THR A 257 16.13 -7.20 -6.56
C THR A 257 14.95 -8.18 -6.48
N ALA A 258 14.58 -8.62 -5.27
CA ALA A 258 13.42 -9.47 -4.99
C ALA A 258 12.25 -8.61 -4.45
N LEU A 259 11.80 -7.66 -5.25
CA LEU A 259 10.79 -6.66 -4.88
C LEU A 259 9.44 -7.28 -4.51
N TYR A 260 8.93 -8.18 -5.36
CA TYR A 260 7.60 -8.77 -5.12
C TYR A 260 7.60 -9.69 -3.92
N ASP A 261 8.68 -10.45 -3.71
CA ASP A 261 8.86 -11.27 -2.50
C ASP A 261 8.90 -10.38 -1.24
N ALA A 262 9.60 -9.24 -1.29
CA ALA A 262 9.69 -8.31 -0.16
C ALA A 262 8.32 -7.76 0.23
N VAL A 263 7.54 -7.26 -0.73
CA VAL A 263 6.20 -6.75 -0.50
C VAL A 263 5.26 -7.85 -0.01
N TYR A 264 5.34 -9.05 -0.62
CA TYR A 264 4.55 -10.20 -0.21
C TYR A 264 4.83 -10.60 1.25
N HIS A 265 6.11 -10.72 1.62
CA HIS A 265 6.51 -11.08 2.98
C HIS A 265 6.21 -9.98 4.01
N ALA A 266 6.42 -8.71 3.66
CA ALA A 266 6.04 -7.59 4.50
C ALA A 266 4.54 -7.61 4.83
N CYS A 267 3.68 -7.79 3.82
CA CYS A 267 2.24 -7.85 4.02
C CYS A 267 1.81 -9.13 4.75
N ARG A 268 2.36 -10.31 4.42
CA ARG A 268 1.99 -11.59 5.05
C ARG A 268 2.48 -11.71 6.47
N ASP A 269 3.78 -11.48 6.68
CA ASP A 269 4.43 -11.87 7.93
C ASP A 269 4.41 -10.74 8.96
N GLN A 270 4.55 -9.49 8.53
CA GLN A 270 4.55 -8.35 9.43
C GLN A 270 3.14 -7.75 9.60
N MET A 271 2.41 -7.48 8.52
CA MET A 271 1.14 -6.77 8.61
C MET A 271 -0.05 -7.68 8.93
N LEU A 272 -0.11 -8.89 8.34
CA LEU A 272 -1.23 -9.80 8.58
C LEU A 272 -1.02 -10.63 9.84
N ARG A 273 0.17 -11.21 10.04
CA ARG A 273 0.47 -12.09 11.18
C ARG A 273 1.04 -11.34 12.37
N GLY A 274 1.82 -10.27 12.13
CA GLY A 274 2.48 -9.49 13.16
C GLY A 274 1.58 -8.46 13.86
N VAL A 275 0.36 -8.23 13.36
CA VAL A 275 -0.63 -7.33 13.94
C VAL A 275 -1.87 -8.12 14.32
N PRO A 276 -2.35 -8.06 15.58
CA PRO A 276 -3.57 -8.76 16.00
C PRO A 276 -4.76 -8.38 15.11
N ALA A 277 -5.59 -9.38 14.78
CA ALA A 277 -6.72 -9.21 13.85
C ALA A 277 -7.80 -8.24 14.39
N ASN A 278 -7.91 -8.12 15.72
CA ASN A 278 -8.85 -7.21 16.39
C ASN A 278 -8.24 -5.84 16.72
N ALA A 279 -7.01 -5.56 16.28
CA ALA A 279 -6.39 -4.27 16.52
C ALA A 279 -6.98 -3.21 15.58
N GLU A 280 -7.60 -2.20 16.15
CA GLU A 280 -8.04 -1.01 15.42
C GLU A 280 -6.85 -0.11 15.10
N VAL A 281 -6.07 -0.53 14.12
CA VAL A 281 -4.85 0.18 13.69
C VAL A 281 -4.86 0.36 12.18
N ARG A 282 -4.23 1.43 11.74
CA ARG A 282 -4.00 1.69 10.33
C ARG A 282 -2.67 1.07 9.89
N LYS A 283 -2.70 0.26 8.84
CA LYS A 283 -1.53 -0.43 8.30
C LYS A 283 -1.07 0.24 7.02
N ALA A 284 0.18 0.66 6.98
CA ALA A 284 0.80 1.28 5.82
C ALA A 284 2.17 0.68 5.54
N LEU A 285 2.45 0.42 4.29
CA LEU A 285 3.75 0.01 3.80
C LEU A 285 4.32 1.12 2.93
N ILE A 286 5.49 1.61 3.26
CA ILE A 286 6.23 2.57 2.44
C ILE A 286 7.36 1.82 1.76
N LEU A 287 7.30 1.75 0.45
CA LEU A 287 8.24 1.05 -0.40
C LEU A 287 9.11 2.07 -1.14
N VAL A 288 10.42 1.96 -0.95
CA VAL A 288 11.42 2.79 -1.64
C VAL A 288 12.23 1.89 -2.57
N SER A 289 12.08 2.04 -3.89
CA SER A 289 12.70 1.19 -4.91
C SER A 289 12.63 1.85 -6.29
N ASP A 290 13.44 1.38 -7.23
CA ASP A 290 13.30 1.71 -8.66
C ASP A 290 12.18 0.92 -9.37
N GLY A 291 11.58 -0.05 -8.66
CA GLY A 291 10.45 -0.83 -9.14
C GLY A 291 10.81 -2.01 -10.04
N ASP A 292 12.08 -2.22 -10.33
CA ASP A 292 12.53 -3.38 -11.08
C ASP A 292 12.58 -4.62 -10.20
N ASP A 293 12.23 -5.76 -10.77
CA ASP A 293 12.29 -7.07 -10.11
C ASP A 293 13.02 -8.07 -11.02
N ASN A 294 13.96 -8.79 -10.43
CA ASN A 294 14.71 -9.80 -11.17
C ASN A 294 15.00 -11.09 -10.38
N GLN A 295 14.58 -11.18 -9.12
CA GLN A 295 14.88 -12.30 -8.22
C GLN A 295 13.65 -12.90 -7.54
N SER A 296 12.50 -12.24 -7.55
CA SER A 296 11.30 -12.73 -6.85
C SER A 296 10.80 -14.05 -7.41
N ARG A 297 10.24 -14.87 -6.52
CA ARG A 297 9.46 -16.07 -6.84
C ARG A 297 7.97 -15.76 -6.92
N ALA A 298 7.50 -14.81 -6.12
CA ALA A 298 6.14 -14.30 -6.19
C ALA A 298 5.95 -13.43 -7.44
N TYR A 299 4.70 -13.38 -7.94
CA TYR A 299 4.33 -12.44 -8.99
C TYR A 299 3.82 -11.13 -8.37
N LEU A 300 3.87 -10.06 -9.16
CA LEU A 300 3.35 -8.74 -8.77
C LEU A 300 1.92 -8.82 -8.21
N ASP A 301 1.05 -9.57 -8.90
CA ASP A 301 -0.34 -9.70 -8.48
C ASP A 301 -0.50 -10.46 -7.16
N ASP A 302 0.40 -11.39 -6.83
CA ASP A 302 0.38 -12.11 -5.56
C ASP A 302 0.80 -11.20 -4.40
N ALA A 303 1.80 -10.35 -4.61
CA ALA A 303 2.21 -9.33 -3.65
C ALA A 303 1.06 -8.34 -3.38
N ILE A 304 0.42 -7.82 -4.42
CA ILE A 304 -0.75 -6.93 -4.31
C ILE A 304 -1.88 -7.61 -3.54
N LYS A 305 -2.27 -8.85 -3.93
CA LYS A 305 -3.31 -9.62 -3.26
C LYS A 305 -3.02 -9.85 -1.78
N MET A 306 -1.75 -10.08 -1.43
CA MET A 306 -1.35 -10.28 -0.04
C MET A 306 -1.52 -8.98 0.78
N CYS A 307 -1.15 -7.82 0.23
CA CYS A 307 -1.35 -6.54 0.90
C CYS A 307 -2.84 -6.20 1.06
N GLN A 308 -3.66 -6.49 0.05
CA GLN A 308 -5.12 -6.33 0.15
C GLN A 308 -5.73 -7.22 1.24
N ARG A 309 -5.27 -8.49 1.37
CA ARG A 309 -5.69 -9.39 2.45
C ARG A 309 -5.22 -8.93 3.83
N ALA A 310 -4.05 -8.30 3.88
CA ALA A 310 -3.52 -7.71 5.11
C ALA A 310 -4.16 -6.35 5.45
N GLU A 311 -5.06 -5.84 4.60
CA GLU A 311 -5.65 -4.49 4.71
C GLU A 311 -4.60 -3.40 4.86
N THR A 312 -3.53 -3.52 4.07
CA THR A 312 -2.37 -2.65 4.13
C THR A 312 -2.32 -1.76 2.89
N THR A 313 -2.33 -0.46 3.11
CA THR A 313 -2.11 0.54 2.05
C THR A 313 -0.63 0.61 1.72
N VAL A 314 -0.27 0.53 0.44
CA VAL A 314 1.11 0.61 -0.02
C VAL A 314 1.35 1.97 -0.66
N PHE A 315 2.30 2.72 -0.12
CA PHE A 315 2.85 3.93 -0.71
C PHE A 315 4.19 3.59 -1.34
N THR A 316 4.45 4.12 -2.52
CA THR A 316 5.72 3.86 -3.20
C THR A 316 6.45 5.15 -3.52
N ILE A 317 7.73 5.19 -3.26
CA ILE A 317 8.62 6.29 -3.62
C ILE A 317 9.64 5.72 -4.61
N SER A 318 9.55 6.19 -5.86
CA SER A 318 10.48 5.76 -6.88
C SER A 318 11.87 6.36 -6.64
N THR A 319 12.89 5.54 -6.80
CA THR A 319 14.29 5.98 -6.77
C THR A 319 14.82 6.25 -8.17
N ASN A 320 14.01 6.12 -9.23
CA ASN A 320 14.38 6.50 -10.58
C ASN A 320 14.50 8.03 -10.68
N THR A 321 15.62 8.48 -11.22
CA THR A 321 15.90 9.90 -11.47
C THR A 321 15.76 10.27 -12.94
N SER A 322 15.21 9.38 -13.74
CA SER A 322 14.95 9.61 -15.16
C SER A 322 13.83 10.66 -15.33
N PRO A 323 13.96 11.59 -16.27
CA PRO A 323 12.89 12.55 -16.55
C PRO A 323 11.66 11.90 -17.19
N THR A 324 11.78 10.67 -17.67
CA THR A 324 10.69 9.85 -18.21
C THR A 324 10.41 8.68 -17.29
N ARG A 325 9.14 8.32 -17.14
CA ARG A 325 8.76 7.15 -16.36
C ARG A 325 9.28 5.87 -16.99
N GLU A 326 9.82 5.02 -16.15
CA GLU A 326 10.35 3.72 -16.51
C GLU A 326 9.35 2.61 -16.23
N ARG A 327 9.66 1.39 -16.67
CA ARG A 327 8.79 0.23 -16.43
C ARG A 327 8.59 -0.04 -14.94
N GLY A 328 9.62 0.14 -14.13
CA GLY A 328 9.55 -0.02 -12.69
C GLY A 328 8.57 0.96 -12.04
N ASP A 329 8.50 2.20 -12.52
CA ASP A 329 7.55 3.20 -12.03
C ASP A 329 6.08 2.78 -12.23
N GLU A 330 5.77 2.10 -13.34
CA GLU A 330 4.41 1.58 -13.57
C GLU A 330 4.09 0.40 -12.64
N VAL A 331 5.08 -0.41 -12.27
CA VAL A 331 4.95 -1.47 -11.25
C VAL A 331 4.64 -0.86 -9.90
N LEU A 332 5.42 0.13 -9.47
CA LEU A 332 5.22 0.87 -8.22
C LEU A 332 3.83 1.51 -8.16
N LYS A 333 3.42 2.16 -9.24
CA LYS A 333 2.10 2.75 -9.39
C LYS A 333 0.98 1.72 -9.25
N LYS A 334 1.11 0.58 -9.92
CA LYS A 334 0.11 -0.50 -9.86
C LYS A 334 -0.05 -1.03 -8.43
N MET A 335 1.05 -1.24 -7.69
CA MET A 335 1.00 -1.66 -6.29
C MET A 335 0.29 -0.64 -5.41
N ALA A 336 0.66 0.63 -5.52
CA ALA A 336 0.09 1.70 -4.72
C ALA A 336 -1.41 1.85 -4.99
N MET A 337 -1.80 2.04 -6.24
CA MET A 337 -3.21 2.25 -6.60
C MET A 337 -4.12 1.07 -6.25
N ALA A 338 -3.65 -0.17 -6.42
CA ALA A 338 -4.45 -1.36 -6.10
C ALA A 338 -4.76 -1.49 -4.61
N THR A 339 -3.92 -0.91 -3.75
CA THR A 339 -4.03 -0.97 -2.28
C THR A 339 -4.58 0.32 -1.65
N GLY A 340 -4.85 1.34 -2.47
CA GLY A 340 -5.42 2.63 -2.03
C GLY A 340 -4.40 3.66 -1.58
N GLY A 341 -3.13 3.49 -1.93
CA GLY A 341 -2.07 4.47 -1.71
C GLY A 341 -1.68 5.19 -2.99
N ASN A 342 -0.60 5.95 -2.90
CA ASN A 342 -0.04 6.75 -3.97
C ASN A 342 1.39 6.34 -4.32
N ALA A 343 1.79 6.63 -5.57
CA ALA A 343 3.15 6.48 -6.04
C ALA A 343 3.78 7.87 -6.29
N PHE A 344 4.93 8.09 -5.70
CA PHE A 344 5.66 9.34 -5.75
C PHE A 344 6.93 9.18 -6.59
N TYR A 345 7.25 10.21 -7.37
CA TYR A 345 8.33 10.17 -8.35
C TYR A 345 9.21 11.42 -8.21
N PRO A 346 10.14 11.43 -7.25
CA PRO A 346 11.04 12.55 -7.07
C PRO A 346 11.91 12.74 -8.32
N GLN A 347 12.05 13.98 -8.79
CA GLN A 347 12.87 14.30 -9.96
C GLN A 347 14.37 14.32 -9.61
N ARG A 348 14.69 14.53 -8.34
CA ARG A 348 16.04 14.56 -7.79
C ARG A 348 16.06 13.82 -6.47
N LEU A 349 17.22 13.34 -6.08
CA LEU A 349 17.39 12.62 -4.81
C LEU A 349 16.99 13.47 -3.60
N GLU A 350 17.28 14.76 -3.66
CA GLU A 350 16.95 15.72 -2.59
C GLU A 350 15.44 15.85 -2.37
N ASP A 351 14.64 15.51 -3.39
CA ASP A 351 13.18 15.60 -3.30
C ASP A 351 12.56 14.39 -2.58
N ILE A 352 13.32 13.32 -2.28
CA ILE A 352 12.83 12.12 -1.57
C ILE A 352 12.26 12.49 -0.19
N SER A 353 12.91 13.38 0.56
CA SER A 353 12.40 13.85 1.84
C SER A 353 11.03 14.54 1.71
N ASN A 354 10.81 15.30 0.64
CA ASN A 354 9.53 15.93 0.36
C ASN A 354 8.44 14.89 0.07
N GLU A 355 8.77 13.81 -0.64
CA GLU A 355 7.81 12.74 -0.91
C GLU A 355 7.46 11.96 0.35
N PHE A 356 8.40 11.76 1.27
CA PHE A 356 8.08 11.21 2.58
C PHE A 356 7.12 12.11 3.38
N HIS A 357 7.29 13.43 3.34
CA HIS A 357 6.33 14.36 3.95
C HIS A 357 4.93 14.26 3.33
N ARG A 358 4.85 14.10 2.01
CA ARG A 358 3.56 13.88 1.33
C ARG A 358 2.89 12.58 1.77
N VAL A 359 3.67 11.50 1.96
CA VAL A 359 3.16 10.25 2.56
C VAL A 359 2.62 10.48 3.97
N GLU A 360 3.34 11.27 4.79
CA GLU A 360 2.89 11.63 6.13
C GLU A 360 1.57 12.38 6.10
N GLU A 361 1.47 13.42 5.28
CA GLU A 361 0.24 14.19 5.08
C GLU A 361 -0.92 13.29 4.64
N GLU A 362 -0.69 12.38 3.68
CA GLU A 362 -1.69 11.45 3.22
C GLU A 362 -2.17 10.51 4.33
N LEU A 363 -1.25 9.97 5.12
CA LEU A 363 -1.58 9.14 6.26
C LEU A 363 -2.36 9.88 7.36
N ARG A 364 -2.26 11.21 7.44
CA ARG A 364 -2.99 12.06 8.39
C ARG A 364 -4.29 12.63 7.85
N SER A 365 -4.52 12.58 6.53
CA SER A 365 -5.67 13.20 5.84
C SER A 365 -6.71 12.18 5.36
N GLN A 366 -6.78 11.02 6.00
CA GLN A 366 -7.65 9.93 5.57
C GLN A 366 -9.08 10.05 6.08
N TYR A 367 -10.00 9.55 5.26
CA TYR A 367 -11.38 9.24 5.64
C TYR A 367 -11.53 7.74 5.90
N SER A 368 -12.47 7.41 6.77
CA SER A 368 -12.93 6.04 7.01
C SER A 368 -14.41 5.96 6.75
N LEU A 369 -14.83 4.93 6.05
CA LEU A 369 -16.22 4.62 5.75
C LEU A 369 -16.45 3.15 6.07
N ALA A 370 -17.38 2.90 6.99
CA ALA A 370 -17.81 1.55 7.34
C ALA A 370 -19.19 1.28 6.73
N TYR A 371 -19.33 0.18 5.99
CA TYR A 371 -20.57 -0.14 5.30
C TYR A 371 -20.87 -1.64 5.26
N LYS A 372 -22.13 -1.97 5.06
CA LYS A 372 -22.62 -3.32 4.79
C LYS A 372 -22.80 -3.49 3.29
N PRO A 373 -22.10 -4.46 2.65
CA PRO A 373 -22.36 -4.81 1.26
C PRO A 373 -23.80 -5.26 1.02
N ALA A 374 -24.33 -4.99 -0.16
CA ALA A 374 -25.70 -5.41 -0.53
C ALA A 374 -25.84 -6.93 -0.64
N ASP A 375 -24.78 -7.61 -1.08
CA ASP A 375 -24.72 -9.07 -1.27
C ASP A 375 -23.47 -9.60 -0.59
N PHE A 376 -23.50 -9.65 0.75
CA PHE A 376 -22.39 -10.17 1.52
C PHE A 376 -22.34 -11.70 1.45
N ARG A 377 -21.20 -12.24 1.06
CA ARG A 377 -20.90 -13.69 1.06
C ARG A 377 -19.53 -13.91 1.68
N ALA A 378 -19.48 -14.79 2.66
CA ALA A 378 -18.22 -15.22 3.28
C ALA A 378 -17.62 -16.40 2.48
N ASP A 379 -17.12 -16.13 1.28
CA ASP A 379 -16.64 -17.12 0.31
C ASP A 379 -15.16 -16.98 -0.06
N GLY A 380 -14.49 -15.97 0.50
CA GLY A 380 -13.09 -15.66 0.23
C GLY A 380 -12.85 -15.07 -1.17
N SER A 381 -13.91 -14.73 -1.92
CA SER A 381 -13.79 -14.12 -3.24
C SER A 381 -13.31 -12.67 -3.15
N PHE A 382 -12.69 -12.19 -4.22
CA PHE A 382 -12.32 -10.78 -4.35
C PHE A 382 -13.54 -9.97 -4.77
N ARG A 383 -13.79 -8.86 -4.09
CA ARG A 383 -14.87 -7.90 -4.36
C ARG A 383 -14.29 -6.56 -4.74
N THR A 384 -14.81 -6.01 -5.81
CA THR A 384 -14.36 -4.72 -6.33
C THR A 384 -15.03 -3.56 -5.58
N ILE A 385 -14.25 -2.52 -5.28
CA ILE A 385 -14.74 -1.27 -4.72
C ILE A 385 -14.54 -0.17 -5.76
N TYR A 386 -15.58 0.60 -5.97
CA TYR A 386 -15.52 1.85 -6.73
C TYR A 386 -16.06 2.98 -5.87
N LEU A 387 -15.18 3.90 -5.48
CA LEU A 387 -15.51 5.09 -4.71
C LEU A 387 -15.16 6.32 -5.53
N THR A 388 -16.11 7.23 -5.68
CA THR A 388 -15.92 8.48 -6.43
C THR A 388 -16.50 9.66 -5.67
N ALA A 389 -15.88 10.84 -5.81
CA ALA A 389 -16.45 12.09 -5.33
C ALA A 389 -17.48 12.61 -6.33
N LEU A 390 -18.64 13.07 -5.80
CA LEU A 390 -19.76 13.59 -6.60
C LEU A 390 -19.59 15.06 -6.95
N ARG A 391 -18.73 15.76 -6.24
CA ARG A 391 -18.48 17.20 -6.42
C ARG A 391 -17.03 17.47 -6.80
N GLY A 392 -16.84 18.45 -7.64
CA GLY A 392 -15.51 18.92 -8.07
C GLY A 392 -14.75 17.91 -8.93
N SER A 393 -13.55 18.30 -9.31
CA SER A 393 -12.59 17.42 -10.01
C SER A 393 -11.67 16.73 -9.01
N TYR A 394 -12.26 16.10 -7.97
CA TYR A 394 -11.48 15.44 -6.93
C TYR A 394 -11.06 14.04 -7.36
N VAL A 395 -9.87 13.64 -6.94
CA VAL A 395 -9.32 12.30 -7.11
C VAL A 395 -9.44 11.56 -5.78
N VAL A 396 -10.07 10.40 -5.81
CA VAL A 396 -10.21 9.53 -4.63
C VAL A 396 -9.20 8.40 -4.71
N HIS A 397 -8.36 8.27 -3.69
CA HIS A 397 -7.39 7.19 -3.55
C HIS A 397 -7.93 6.18 -2.54
N ALA A 398 -8.51 5.10 -3.04
CA ALA A 398 -9.07 4.02 -2.27
C ALA A 398 -8.59 2.67 -2.82
N ARG A 399 -8.55 1.63 -1.98
CA ARG A 399 -8.24 0.28 -2.47
C ARG A 399 -9.25 -0.15 -3.53
N SER A 400 -8.78 -0.84 -4.56
CA SER A 400 -9.61 -1.29 -5.67
C SER A 400 -10.57 -2.43 -5.31
N GLY A 401 -10.42 -3.03 -4.13
CA GLY A 401 -11.25 -4.11 -3.64
C GLY A 401 -10.71 -4.75 -2.37
N TYR A 402 -11.38 -5.80 -1.94
CA TYR A 402 -11.02 -6.59 -0.76
C TYR A 402 -11.38 -8.06 -0.95
N TYR A 403 -10.82 -8.91 -0.11
CA TYR A 403 -11.21 -10.33 -0.04
C TYR A 403 -12.27 -10.52 1.03
N ALA A 404 -13.40 -11.11 0.65
CA ALA A 404 -14.42 -11.52 1.61
C ALA A 404 -13.81 -12.51 2.63
N PRO A 405 -14.24 -12.51 3.90
CA PRO A 405 -13.84 -13.53 4.84
C PRO A 405 -14.27 -14.93 4.36
N LYS A 406 -13.64 -15.98 4.88
CA LYS A 406 -14.00 -17.37 4.62
C LYS A 406 -14.79 -17.94 5.79
#